data_98e31ee8337024019950faed700afbcd
#
_entry.id   98e31ee8337024019950faed700afbcd
#
_cell.length_a   1.000
_cell.length_b   1.000
_cell.length_c   1.000
_cell.angle_alpha   90.00
_cell.angle_beta   90.00
_cell.angle_gamma   90.00
#
_symmetry.space_group_name_H-M   'P 1'
#
loop_
_entity.id
_entity.type
_entity.pdbx_description
1 polymer ?
#
loop_
_entity_poly.entity_id
_entity_poly.type
_entity_poly.pdbx_seq_one_letter_code
_entity_poly.pdbx_strand_id
1 'polypeptide(L)'
;MIASLKGTLTSIGKSDIILEVNDVGYFLNVSSKFISSLGDLGSNLFLYTDLQIKDDKIIMYGFATFKDQNFFKLLQSVQGVGPRAALSILSTLNVDEIILAISSGDKAMIARADGVGPKVAGRITTELLDKISTFNTNKSREIINNQKSDKLVKQLDLENNYNQDDYENIVEDIISALVNLGFGRSEVFTVVMKIKKDFSINKKNKEFTVNNIVPLALKELSR
;
A
#
# COMPACT_ATOMS: atom_id res chain seq x y z
N MET A 1 0.12 8.12 -21.00
CA MET A 1 -0.42 7.94 -19.64
C MET A 1 0.69 8.32 -18.66
N ILE A 2 0.42 9.15 -17.66
CA ILE A 2 1.38 9.54 -16.62
C ILE A 2 1.14 8.63 -15.43
N ALA A 3 2.11 7.79 -15.07
CA ALA A 3 1.97 6.77 -14.03
C ALA A 3 2.50 7.22 -12.66
N SER A 4 3.47 8.12 -12.67
CA SER A 4 4.05 8.71 -11.46
C SER A 4 4.68 10.06 -11.77
N LEU A 5 4.82 10.90 -10.75
CA LEU A 5 5.51 12.19 -10.81
C LEU A 5 6.47 12.31 -9.62
N LYS A 6 7.65 12.86 -9.87
CA LYS A 6 8.59 13.26 -8.83
C LYS A 6 8.94 14.72 -9.05
N GLY A 7 8.71 15.55 -8.05
CA GLY A 7 8.92 16.99 -8.17
C GLY A 7 8.83 17.72 -6.85
N THR A 8 8.73 19.03 -6.93
CA THR A 8 8.67 19.95 -5.78
C THR A 8 7.22 20.37 -5.52
N LEU A 9 6.78 20.34 -4.28
CA LEU A 9 5.47 20.79 -3.86
C LEU A 9 5.42 22.33 -3.86
N THR A 10 4.64 22.93 -4.78
CA THR A 10 4.58 24.40 -4.93
C THR A 10 3.27 24.99 -4.42
N SER A 11 2.19 24.17 -4.30
CA SER A 11 0.91 24.66 -3.77
C SER A 11 0.16 23.53 -3.07
N ILE A 12 -0.58 23.89 -2.02
CA ILE A 12 -1.48 22.98 -1.28
C ILE A 12 -2.85 23.63 -1.20
N GLY A 13 -3.87 22.98 -1.80
CA GLY A 13 -5.28 23.35 -1.70
C GLY A 13 -6.02 22.51 -0.65
N LYS A 14 -7.35 22.53 -0.68
CA LYS A 14 -8.20 21.74 0.23
C LYS A 14 -8.24 20.24 -0.12
N SER A 15 -8.20 19.92 -1.41
CA SER A 15 -8.28 18.56 -1.95
C SER A 15 -7.36 18.36 -3.17
N ASP A 16 -6.41 19.26 -3.33
CA ASP A 16 -5.52 19.32 -4.48
C ASP A 16 -4.16 19.88 -4.09
N ILE A 17 -3.18 19.60 -4.94
CA ILE A 17 -1.83 20.14 -4.84
C ILE A 17 -1.32 20.50 -6.23
N ILE A 18 -0.29 21.36 -6.29
CA ILE A 18 0.52 21.53 -7.48
C ILE A 18 1.91 20.97 -7.21
N LEU A 19 2.33 20.03 -8.04
CA LEU A 19 3.66 19.45 -8.05
C LEU A 19 4.40 19.95 -9.29
N GLU A 20 5.50 20.65 -9.08
CA GLU A 20 6.34 21.15 -10.16
C GLU A 20 7.40 20.11 -10.56
N VAL A 21 7.42 19.77 -11.83
CA VAL A 21 8.37 18.82 -12.41
C VAL A 21 8.98 19.45 -13.65
N ASN A 22 10.26 19.77 -13.62
CA ASN A 22 10.98 20.43 -14.72
C ASN A 22 10.24 21.68 -15.23
N ASP A 23 9.96 22.61 -14.34
CA ASP A 23 9.29 23.90 -14.60
C ASP A 23 7.84 23.78 -15.11
N VAL A 24 7.23 22.57 -15.02
CA VAL A 24 5.83 22.33 -15.35
C VAL A 24 5.04 22.00 -14.08
N GLY A 25 4.03 22.81 -13.77
CA GLY A 25 3.12 22.56 -12.64
C GLY A 25 2.04 21.57 -12.98
N TYR A 26 2.02 20.44 -12.29
CA TYR A 26 0.97 19.41 -12.40
C TYR A 26 -0.07 19.59 -11.30
N PHE A 27 -1.32 19.84 -11.69
CA PHE A 27 -2.44 19.92 -10.77
C PHE A 27 -2.98 18.51 -10.47
N LEU A 28 -2.94 18.10 -9.20
CA LEU A 28 -3.28 16.76 -8.73
C LEU A 28 -4.38 16.83 -7.69
N ASN A 29 -5.47 16.11 -7.91
CA ASN A 29 -6.46 15.85 -6.86
C ASN A 29 -5.92 14.76 -5.92
N VAL A 30 -5.95 15.01 -4.62
CA VAL A 30 -5.39 14.11 -3.61
C VAL A 30 -6.36 13.96 -2.43
N SER A 31 -6.18 12.92 -1.62
CA SER A 31 -7.01 12.73 -0.43
C SER A 31 -6.67 13.76 0.64
N SER A 32 -7.65 14.18 1.43
CA SER A 32 -7.43 15.11 2.55
C SER A 32 -6.50 14.51 3.62
N LYS A 33 -6.52 13.20 3.82
CA LYS A 33 -5.55 12.50 4.68
C LYS A 33 -4.11 12.70 4.18
N PHE A 34 -3.89 12.60 2.86
CA PHE A 34 -2.58 12.84 2.28
C PHE A 34 -2.14 14.29 2.48
N ILE A 35 -3.04 15.26 2.25
CA ILE A 35 -2.75 16.69 2.51
C ILE A 35 -2.30 16.91 3.96
N SER A 36 -2.98 16.29 4.92
CA SER A 36 -2.62 16.39 6.34
C SER A 36 -1.27 15.78 6.70
N SER A 37 -0.72 14.94 5.84
CA SER A 37 0.60 14.31 6.01
C SER A 37 1.72 15.00 5.23
N LEU A 38 1.40 16.01 4.43
CA LEU A 38 2.39 16.76 3.65
C LEU A 38 3.29 17.61 4.55
N GLY A 39 4.55 17.74 4.13
CA GLY A 39 5.48 18.70 4.68
C GLY A 39 5.28 20.10 4.13
N ASP A 40 6.27 20.96 4.36
CA ASP A 40 6.26 22.35 3.90
C ASP A 40 6.32 22.47 2.38
N LEU A 41 5.87 23.61 1.87
CA LEU A 41 6.07 24.00 0.47
C LEU A 41 7.59 24.00 0.15
N GLY A 42 7.93 23.57 -1.06
CA GLY A 42 9.31 23.37 -1.48
C GLY A 42 9.86 21.97 -1.21
N SER A 43 9.12 21.10 -0.49
CA SER A 43 9.54 19.71 -0.26
C SER A 43 9.45 18.88 -1.54
N ASN A 44 10.36 17.91 -1.69
CA ASN A 44 10.32 16.96 -2.80
C ASN A 44 9.32 15.84 -2.48
N LEU A 45 8.47 15.54 -3.46
CA LEU A 45 7.48 14.48 -3.38
C LEU A 45 7.62 13.51 -4.56
N PHE A 46 7.31 12.25 -4.30
CA PHE A 46 7.04 11.25 -5.32
C PHE A 46 5.60 10.78 -5.16
N LEU A 47 4.83 10.79 -6.25
CA LEU A 47 3.43 10.39 -6.26
C LEU A 47 3.16 9.39 -7.39
N TYR A 48 2.38 8.36 -7.09
CA TYR A 48 1.71 7.57 -8.10
C TYR A 48 0.51 8.36 -8.62
N THR A 49 0.24 8.28 -9.92
CA THR A 49 -0.81 9.09 -10.54
C THR A 49 -1.79 8.26 -11.34
N ASP A 50 -3.05 8.67 -11.35
CA ASP A 50 -4.08 8.18 -12.23
C ASP A 50 -4.64 9.34 -13.05
N LEU A 51 -4.51 9.23 -14.38
CA LEU A 51 -4.97 10.26 -15.30
C LEU A 51 -6.26 9.79 -15.97
N GLN A 52 -7.32 10.56 -15.81
CA GLN A 52 -8.62 10.28 -16.39
C GLN A 52 -9.02 11.40 -17.35
N ILE A 53 -9.60 11.01 -18.48
CA ILE A 53 -10.15 11.95 -19.46
C ILE A 53 -11.67 11.79 -19.41
N LYS A 54 -12.36 12.86 -19.06
CA LYS A 54 -13.82 12.90 -18.99
C LYS A 54 -14.33 14.25 -19.50
N ASP A 55 -15.29 14.23 -20.41
CA ASP A 55 -15.90 15.43 -20.98
C ASP A 55 -14.86 16.45 -21.46
N ASP A 56 -13.87 15.99 -22.24
CA ASP A 56 -12.72 16.75 -22.77
C ASP A 56 -11.81 17.38 -21.69
N LYS A 57 -11.97 16.99 -20.43
CA LYS A 57 -11.13 17.44 -19.32
C LYS A 57 -10.16 16.34 -18.90
N ILE A 58 -8.91 16.72 -18.76
CA ILE A 58 -7.88 15.87 -18.17
C ILE A 58 -7.88 16.11 -16.68
N ILE A 59 -8.15 15.06 -15.90
CA ILE A 59 -8.15 15.10 -14.44
C ILE A 59 -7.09 14.14 -13.95
N MET A 60 -6.19 14.63 -13.11
CA MET A 60 -5.12 13.83 -12.53
C MET A 60 -5.34 13.66 -11.04
N TYR A 61 -5.18 12.43 -10.58
CA TYR A 61 -5.24 12.04 -9.17
C TYR A 61 -3.85 11.61 -8.71
N GLY A 62 -3.47 12.00 -7.47
CA GLY A 62 -2.17 11.68 -6.88
C GLY A 62 -2.32 10.84 -5.62
N PHE A 63 -1.41 9.88 -5.43
CA PHE A 63 -1.42 8.92 -4.32
C PHE A 63 0.00 8.77 -3.76
N ALA A 64 0.12 8.71 -2.43
CA ALA A 64 1.39 8.50 -1.76
C ALA A 64 1.96 7.09 -2.03
N THR A 65 1.09 6.09 -2.12
CA THR A 65 1.47 4.69 -2.31
C THR A 65 0.80 4.07 -3.54
N PHE A 66 1.46 3.08 -4.11
CA PHE A 66 0.87 2.27 -5.19
C PHE A 66 -0.38 1.51 -4.72
N LYS A 67 -0.42 1.14 -3.44
CA LYS A 67 -1.57 0.51 -2.79
C LYS A 67 -2.81 1.42 -2.86
N ASP A 68 -2.66 2.70 -2.53
CA ASP A 68 -3.76 3.69 -2.58
C ASP A 68 -4.25 3.89 -4.02
N GLN A 69 -3.33 4.00 -4.99
CA GLN A 69 -3.67 4.13 -6.41
C GLN A 69 -4.46 2.90 -6.90
N ASN A 70 -4.01 1.70 -6.58
CA ASN A 70 -4.70 0.47 -6.99
C ASN A 70 -6.06 0.34 -6.32
N PHE A 71 -6.15 0.71 -5.03
CA PHE A 71 -7.42 0.67 -4.31
C PHE A 71 -8.41 1.72 -4.83
N PHE A 72 -7.93 2.90 -5.21
CA PHE A 72 -8.73 3.90 -5.90
C PHE A 72 -9.36 3.35 -7.20
N LYS A 73 -8.59 2.64 -8.01
CA LYS A 73 -9.08 1.97 -9.24
C LYS A 73 -10.07 0.85 -8.90
N LEU A 74 -9.78 0.07 -7.87
CA LEU A 74 -10.65 -1.00 -7.40
C LEU A 74 -12.01 -0.48 -6.94
N LEU A 75 -12.05 0.61 -6.18
CA LEU A 75 -13.29 1.26 -5.75
C LEU A 75 -14.13 1.72 -6.96
N GLN A 76 -13.50 2.27 -8.00
CA GLN A 76 -14.20 2.70 -9.21
C GLN A 76 -14.75 1.56 -10.07
N SER A 77 -14.34 0.32 -9.83
CA SER A 77 -14.94 -0.85 -10.49
C SER A 77 -16.33 -1.19 -9.97
N VAL A 78 -16.76 -0.56 -8.86
CA VAL A 78 -18.10 -0.73 -8.28
C VAL A 78 -19.08 0.22 -8.94
N GLN A 79 -20.22 -0.30 -9.37
CA GLN A 79 -21.24 0.53 -10.02
C GLN A 79 -21.75 1.64 -9.08
N GLY A 80 -21.63 2.89 -9.52
CA GLY A 80 -22.04 4.08 -8.77
C GLY A 80 -20.90 4.72 -7.96
N VAL A 81 -19.69 4.17 -8.02
CA VAL A 81 -18.50 4.77 -7.43
C VAL A 81 -17.69 5.46 -8.52
N GLY A 82 -17.79 6.77 -8.60
CA GLY A 82 -16.93 7.58 -9.45
C GLY A 82 -15.64 7.99 -8.75
N PRO A 83 -14.71 8.67 -9.47
CA PRO A 83 -13.43 9.06 -8.90
C PRO A 83 -13.54 9.97 -7.68
N ARG A 84 -14.54 10.89 -7.65
CA ARG A 84 -14.76 11.73 -6.47
C ARG A 84 -15.15 10.92 -5.24
N ALA A 85 -16.07 9.97 -5.38
CA ALA A 85 -16.49 9.11 -4.28
C ALA A 85 -15.32 8.19 -3.82
N ALA A 86 -14.56 7.63 -4.75
CA ALA A 86 -13.39 6.82 -4.43
C ALA A 86 -12.34 7.62 -3.65
N LEU A 87 -12.04 8.87 -4.07
CA LEU A 87 -11.10 9.74 -3.36
C LEU A 87 -11.63 10.18 -1.98
N SER A 88 -12.95 10.41 -1.85
CA SER A 88 -13.60 10.72 -0.58
C SER A 88 -13.51 9.56 0.41
N ILE A 89 -13.68 8.32 -0.06
CA ILE A 89 -13.50 7.11 0.77
C ILE A 89 -12.05 7.05 1.29
N LEU A 90 -11.05 7.24 0.41
CA LEU A 90 -9.63 7.26 0.79
C LEU A 90 -9.24 8.47 1.65
N SER A 91 -10.04 9.54 1.62
CA SER A 91 -9.89 10.69 2.52
C SER A 91 -10.41 10.42 3.93
N THR A 92 -11.41 9.54 4.05
CA THR A 92 -12.06 9.20 5.33
C THR A 92 -11.39 8.00 5.99
N LEU A 93 -11.05 6.97 5.20
CA LEU A 93 -10.52 5.68 5.67
C LEU A 93 -9.20 5.39 4.95
N ASN A 94 -8.25 4.76 5.66
CA ASN A 94 -7.09 4.17 4.99
C ASN A 94 -7.48 2.83 4.34
N VAL A 95 -6.62 2.31 3.46
CA VAL A 95 -6.92 1.08 2.69
C VAL A 95 -7.17 -0.12 3.61
N ASP A 96 -6.44 -0.25 4.72
CA ASP A 96 -6.61 -1.36 5.64
C ASP A 96 -7.95 -1.28 6.40
N GLU A 97 -8.36 -0.06 6.80
CA GLU A 97 -9.68 0.21 7.38
C GLU A 97 -10.81 -0.11 6.39
N ILE A 98 -10.63 0.21 5.10
CA ILE A 98 -11.62 -0.10 4.07
C ILE A 98 -11.72 -1.63 3.87
N ILE A 99 -10.58 -2.33 3.81
CA ILE A 99 -10.52 -3.79 3.72
C ILE A 99 -11.24 -4.43 4.92
N LEU A 100 -10.99 -3.93 6.12
CA LEU A 100 -11.67 -4.40 7.33
C LEU A 100 -13.18 -4.19 7.25
N ALA A 101 -13.63 -2.99 6.85
CA ALA A 101 -15.05 -2.67 6.71
C ALA A 101 -15.74 -3.56 5.68
N ILE A 102 -15.08 -3.87 4.56
CA ILE A 102 -15.61 -4.77 3.53
C ILE A 102 -15.68 -6.21 4.07
N SER A 103 -14.61 -6.71 4.71
CA SER A 103 -14.55 -8.07 5.25
C SER A 103 -15.56 -8.33 6.37
N SER A 104 -15.85 -7.31 7.19
CA SER A 104 -16.85 -7.37 8.24
C SER A 104 -18.27 -7.02 7.79
N GLY A 105 -18.45 -6.58 6.52
CA GLY A 105 -19.74 -6.11 6.01
C GLY A 105 -20.19 -4.78 6.62
N ASP A 106 -19.28 -4.00 7.21
CA ASP A 106 -19.57 -2.69 7.83
C ASP A 106 -19.74 -1.58 6.78
N LYS A 107 -20.95 -1.55 6.19
CA LYS A 107 -21.33 -0.48 5.26
C LYS A 107 -21.47 0.90 5.92
N ALA A 108 -21.71 0.96 7.24
CA ALA A 108 -21.84 2.24 7.94
C ALA A 108 -20.48 2.96 7.99
N MET A 109 -19.39 2.23 8.17
CA MET A 109 -18.05 2.77 8.14
C MET A 109 -17.71 3.40 6.79
N ILE A 110 -18.05 2.74 5.67
CA ILE A 110 -17.82 3.25 4.31
C ILE A 110 -18.74 4.43 3.98
N ALA A 111 -19.99 4.41 4.45
CA ALA A 111 -20.97 5.48 4.24
C ALA A 111 -20.62 6.79 4.97
N ARG A 112 -19.57 6.82 5.79
CA ARG A 112 -19.04 8.06 6.41
C ARG A 112 -18.36 8.98 5.39
N ALA A 113 -17.96 8.44 4.24
CA ALA A 113 -17.32 9.22 3.19
C ALA A 113 -18.35 10.11 2.47
N ASP A 114 -17.98 11.38 2.25
CA ASP A 114 -18.85 12.34 1.57
C ASP A 114 -19.24 11.86 0.18
N GLY A 115 -20.54 11.94 -0.14
CA GLY A 115 -21.08 11.49 -1.42
C GLY A 115 -21.28 9.97 -1.53
N VAL A 116 -21.06 9.22 -0.46
CA VAL A 116 -21.27 7.76 -0.40
C VAL A 116 -22.49 7.42 0.43
N GLY A 117 -23.63 7.19 -0.22
CA GLY A 117 -24.85 6.78 0.47
C GLY A 117 -24.87 5.30 0.88
N PRO A 118 -25.81 4.90 1.76
CA PRO A 118 -25.91 3.52 2.26
C PRO A 118 -26.04 2.46 1.14
N LYS A 119 -26.70 2.80 0.04
CA LYS A 119 -26.85 1.92 -1.14
C LYS A 119 -25.51 1.65 -1.82
N VAL A 120 -24.69 2.71 -2.00
CA VAL A 120 -23.37 2.59 -2.62
C VAL A 120 -22.41 1.87 -1.68
N ALA A 121 -22.42 2.22 -0.39
CA ALA A 121 -21.63 1.53 0.63
C ALA A 121 -21.96 0.02 0.70
N GLY A 122 -23.23 -0.34 0.63
CA GLY A 122 -23.67 -1.75 0.57
C GLY A 122 -23.16 -2.48 -0.69
N ARG A 123 -23.14 -1.80 -1.84
CA ARG A 123 -22.53 -2.38 -3.06
C ARG A 123 -21.02 -2.57 -2.92
N ILE A 124 -20.32 -1.60 -2.38
CA ILE A 124 -18.87 -1.70 -2.15
C ILE A 124 -18.57 -2.93 -1.29
N THR A 125 -19.27 -3.11 -0.16
CA THR A 125 -19.05 -4.27 0.72
C THR A 125 -19.34 -5.60 0.05
N THR A 126 -20.35 -5.66 -0.84
CA THR A 126 -20.73 -6.92 -1.52
C THR A 126 -19.85 -7.23 -2.73
N GLU A 127 -19.66 -6.24 -3.63
CA GLU A 127 -18.95 -6.46 -4.89
C GLU A 127 -17.42 -6.57 -4.73
N LEU A 128 -16.86 -5.99 -3.67
CA LEU A 128 -15.42 -6.05 -3.42
C LEU A 128 -15.00 -7.18 -2.47
N LEU A 129 -15.91 -7.86 -1.80
CA LEU A 129 -15.56 -8.94 -0.86
C LEU A 129 -14.68 -10.01 -1.52
N ASP A 130 -15.06 -10.49 -2.69
CA ASP A 130 -14.29 -11.51 -3.43
C ASP A 130 -12.99 -10.95 -4.02
N LYS A 131 -13.00 -9.67 -4.42
CA LYS A 131 -11.84 -9.02 -5.05
C LYS A 131 -10.72 -8.68 -4.06
N ILE A 132 -11.05 -8.46 -2.78
CA ILE A 132 -10.07 -8.16 -1.74
C ILE A 132 -9.16 -9.35 -1.45
N SER A 133 -9.66 -10.58 -1.51
CA SER A 133 -8.84 -11.78 -1.34
C SER A 133 -7.72 -11.86 -2.39
N THR A 134 -8.04 -11.50 -3.64
CA THR A 134 -7.06 -11.43 -4.74
C THR A 134 -6.18 -10.19 -4.67
N PHE A 135 -6.67 -9.08 -4.12
CA PHE A 135 -5.88 -7.87 -3.91
C PHE A 135 -4.75 -8.09 -2.89
N ASN A 136 -5.01 -8.85 -1.83
CA ASN A 136 -4.00 -9.22 -0.83
C ASN A 136 -2.96 -10.22 -1.36
N THR A 137 -3.34 -11.13 -2.28
CA THR A 137 -2.40 -12.09 -2.91
C THR A 137 -1.50 -11.44 -3.96
N ASN A 138 -1.91 -10.38 -4.62
CA ASN A 138 -1.08 -9.63 -5.56
C ASN A 138 0.01 -8.79 -4.85
N LYS A 139 -0.18 -8.45 -3.57
CA LYS A 139 0.83 -7.80 -2.73
C LYS A 139 2.16 -8.58 -2.71
N SER A 140 2.08 -9.92 -2.71
CA SER A 140 3.25 -10.80 -2.70
C SER A 140 4.00 -10.84 -4.05
N ARG A 141 3.34 -10.57 -5.18
CA ARG A 141 3.96 -10.63 -6.51
C ARG A 141 4.63 -9.32 -6.93
N GLU A 142 4.13 -8.17 -6.49
CA GLU A 142 4.68 -6.85 -6.83
C GLU A 142 5.96 -6.53 -6.04
N ILE A 143 6.09 -7.04 -4.82
CA ILE A 143 7.31 -6.89 -4.00
C ILE A 143 8.50 -7.55 -4.67
N ILE A 144 8.31 -8.68 -5.38
CA ILE A 144 9.37 -9.41 -6.07
C ILE A 144 9.91 -8.63 -7.28
N ASN A 145 9.06 -7.86 -7.96
CA ASN A 145 9.48 -7.08 -9.15
C ASN A 145 10.12 -5.74 -8.79
N ASN A 146 9.72 -5.10 -7.69
CA ASN A 146 10.30 -3.82 -7.24
C ASN A 146 11.70 -3.99 -6.64
N GLN A 147 12.03 -5.15 -6.06
CA GLN A 147 13.38 -5.42 -5.53
C GLN A 147 14.48 -5.47 -6.62
N LYS A 148 14.13 -5.67 -7.90
CA LYS A 148 15.11 -5.63 -8.99
C LYS A 148 15.42 -4.21 -9.48
N SER A 149 14.51 -3.25 -9.30
CA SER A 149 14.71 -1.85 -9.70
C SER A 149 15.43 -1.02 -8.64
N ASP A 150 15.26 -1.34 -7.36
CA ASP A 150 15.85 -0.59 -6.23
C ASP A 150 17.34 -0.85 -6.00
N LYS A 151 17.92 -1.91 -6.60
CA LYS A 151 19.36 -2.18 -6.44
C LYS A 151 20.27 -1.11 -7.08
N LEU A 152 19.77 -0.32 -8.03
CA LEU A 152 20.54 0.74 -8.68
C LEU A 152 20.46 2.10 -7.95
N VAL A 153 19.45 2.31 -7.10
CA VAL A 153 19.27 3.59 -6.39
C VAL A 153 19.84 3.56 -4.97
N LYS A 154 19.98 2.39 -4.36
CA LYS A 154 20.49 2.23 -2.98
C LYS A 154 22.01 2.39 -2.81
N GLN A 155 22.74 2.75 -3.84
CA GLN A 155 24.21 2.96 -3.73
C GLN A 155 24.60 4.38 -3.27
N LEU A 156 23.65 5.28 -3.00
CA LEU A 156 23.93 6.68 -2.64
C LEU A 156 23.43 7.17 -1.27
N ASP A 157 22.62 6.38 -0.53
CA ASP A 157 22.18 6.78 0.81
C ASP A 157 22.28 5.60 1.80
N LEU A 158 23.49 5.40 2.32
CA LEU A 158 23.73 4.60 3.50
C LEU A 158 23.54 5.50 4.72
N GLU A 159 22.40 5.41 5.42
CA GLU A 159 22.31 5.40 6.88
C GLU A 159 20.86 5.20 7.37
N ASN A 160 20.63 4.05 7.99
CA ASN A 160 19.67 3.72 9.03
C ASN A 160 18.25 4.33 9.00
N ASN A 161 17.27 3.54 8.49
CA ASN A 161 15.97 3.39 9.18
C ASN A 161 15.22 2.19 8.57
N TYR A 162 15.43 0.98 9.12
CA TYR A 162 14.53 -0.14 8.91
C TYR A 162 13.25 0.11 9.71
N ASN A 163 12.16 0.47 9.03
CA ASN A 163 10.85 0.64 9.63
C ASN A 163 10.30 -0.72 10.10
N GLN A 164 9.58 -0.70 11.21
CA GLN A 164 8.96 -1.86 11.86
C GLN A 164 8.05 -2.67 10.92
N ASP A 165 7.46 -2.00 9.92
CA ASP A 165 6.60 -2.58 8.87
C ASP A 165 7.35 -3.53 7.92
N ASP A 166 8.64 -3.28 7.64
CA ASP A 166 9.46 -4.15 6.79
C ASP A 166 9.73 -5.52 7.43
N TYR A 167 9.86 -5.56 8.74
CA TYR A 167 10.06 -6.81 9.49
C TYR A 167 8.80 -7.69 9.53
N GLU A 168 7.62 -7.11 9.60
CA GLU A 168 6.36 -7.86 9.60
C GLU A 168 6.09 -8.49 8.25
N ASN A 169 6.38 -7.79 7.16
CA ASN A 169 6.27 -8.32 5.81
C ASN A 169 7.23 -9.51 5.57
N ILE A 170 8.48 -9.41 6.02
CA ILE A 170 9.47 -10.50 5.89
C ILE A 170 9.02 -11.75 6.67
N VAL A 171 8.45 -11.58 7.86
CA VAL A 171 7.94 -12.70 8.66
C VAL A 171 6.78 -13.41 7.94
N GLU A 172 5.86 -12.67 7.34
CA GLU A 172 4.71 -13.25 6.62
C GLU A 172 5.14 -13.97 5.33
N ASP A 173 6.14 -13.46 4.63
CA ASP A 173 6.74 -14.11 3.46
C ASP A 173 7.41 -15.43 3.82
N ILE A 174 8.13 -15.49 4.95
CA ILE A 174 8.74 -16.71 5.46
C ILE A 174 7.67 -17.75 5.82
N ILE A 175 6.61 -17.33 6.53
CA ILE A 175 5.49 -18.20 6.89
C ILE A 175 4.82 -18.76 5.63
N SER A 176 4.54 -17.91 4.64
CA SER A 176 3.90 -18.30 3.39
C SER A 176 4.77 -19.29 2.59
N ALA A 177 6.08 -19.07 2.53
CA ALA A 177 7.01 -19.97 1.86
C ALA A 177 7.01 -21.36 2.49
N LEU A 178 7.04 -21.43 3.83
CA LEU A 178 7.09 -22.71 4.56
C LEU A 178 5.74 -23.46 4.53
N VAL A 179 4.63 -22.74 4.56
CA VAL A 179 3.28 -23.31 4.39
C VAL A 179 3.12 -23.91 2.98
N ASN A 180 3.62 -23.23 1.94
CA ASN A 180 3.62 -23.75 0.57
C ASN A 180 4.53 -25.00 0.39
N LEU A 181 5.49 -25.19 1.27
CA LEU A 181 6.32 -26.43 1.34
C LEU A 181 5.63 -27.55 2.11
N GLY A 182 4.39 -27.35 2.61
CA GLY A 182 3.56 -28.37 3.23
C GLY A 182 3.60 -28.41 4.77
N PHE A 183 4.23 -27.44 5.43
CA PHE A 183 4.26 -27.37 6.89
C PHE A 183 3.00 -26.70 7.45
N GLY A 184 2.56 -27.10 8.65
CA GLY A 184 1.40 -26.53 9.32
C GLY A 184 1.62 -25.06 9.72
N ARG A 185 0.67 -24.16 9.39
CA ARG A 185 0.79 -22.70 9.64
C ARG A 185 1.11 -22.35 11.10
N SER A 186 0.49 -23.05 12.05
CA SER A 186 0.71 -22.83 13.49
C SER A 186 2.12 -23.22 13.94
N GLU A 187 2.65 -24.31 13.40
CA GLU A 187 3.98 -24.80 13.68
C GLU A 187 5.05 -23.88 13.09
N VAL A 188 4.88 -23.48 11.83
CA VAL A 188 5.71 -22.51 11.14
C VAL A 188 5.75 -21.18 11.90
N PHE A 189 4.60 -20.66 12.31
CA PHE A 189 4.51 -19.41 13.05
C PHE A 189 5.34 -19.46 14.35
N THR A 190 5.21 -20.55 15.11
CA THR A 190 5.94 -20.73 16.37
C THR A 190 7.46 -20.74 16.15
N VAL A 191 7.92 -21.45 15.13
CA VAL A 191 9.35 -21.56 14.80
C VAL A 191 9.91 -20.23 14.30
N VAL A 192 9.19 -19.53 13.41
CA VAL A 192 9.63 -18.23 12.88
C VAL A 192 9.72 -17.19 13.98
N MET A 193 8.76 -17.15 14.92
CA MET A 193 8.78 -16.22 16.06
C MET A 193 9.91 -16.53 17.04
N LYS A 194 10.24 -17.79 17.26
CA LYS A 194 11.41 -18.21 18.05
C LYS A 194 12.70 -17.71 17.43
N ILE A 195 12.88 -17.94 16.12
CA ILE A 195 14.06 -17.46 15.38
C ILE A 195 14.15 -15.93 15.40
N LYS A 196 13.02 -15.20 15.21
CA LYS A 196 12.99 -13.74 15.30
C LYS A 196 13.49 -13.24 16.66
N LYS A 197 13.07 -13.88 17.75
CA LYS A 197 13.51 -13.54 19.12
C LYS A 197 15.01 -13.79 19.31
N ASP A 198 15.53 -14.90 18.81
CA ASP A 198 16.95 -15.24 18.91
C ASP A 198 17.82 -14.29 18.08
N PHE A 199 17.34 -13.82 16.93
CA PHE A 199 18.02 -12.79 16.11
C PHE A 199 18.05 -11.44 16.78
N SER A 200 16.98 -11.06 17.49
CA SER A 200 16.91 -9.79 18.23
C SER A 200 17.90 -9.74 19.41
N ILE A 201 18.22 -10.90 20.00
CA ILE A 201 19.12 -11.02 21.15
C ILE A 201 20.60 -11.13 20.72
N ASN A 202 20.86 -11.84 19.63
CA ASN A 202 22.21 -12.08 19.11
C ASN A 202 22.50 -11.17 17.92
N LYS A 203 22.98 -9.95 18.15
CA LYS A 203 23.48 -8.99 17.15
C LYS A 203 24.71 -9.51 16.37
N LYS A 204 24.69 -10.70 15.81
CA LYS A 204 25.75 -11.21 14.92
C LYS A 204 25.33 -11.04 13.48
N ASN A 205 25.83 -9.98 12.81
CA ASN A 205 26.13 -9.78 11.38
C ASN A 205 25.37 -10.60 10.31
N LYS A 206 24.11 -10.99 10.51
CA LYS A 206 23.26 -11.56 9.47
C LYS A 206 21.95 -10.77 9.42
N GLU A 207 21.62 -10.27 8.26
CA GLU A 207 20.34 -9.60 8.02
C GLU A 207 19.18 -10.60 8.17
N PHE A 208 18.08 -10.18 8.80
CA PHE A 208 16.84 -10.95 8.91
C PHE A 208 16.12 -10.91 7.56
N THR A 209 16.46 -11.84 6.66
CA THR A 209 15.91 -11.95 5.31
C THR A 209 15.32 -13.33 5.08
N VAL A 210 14.40 -13.46 4.13
CA VAL A 210 13.77 -14.73 3.75
C VAL A 210 14.83 -15.78 3.44
N ASN A 211 15.87 -15.41 2.68
CA ASN A 211 16.95 -16.32 2.28
C ASN A 211 17.78 -16.87 3.45
N ASN A 212 17.89 -16.11 4.52
CA ASN A 212 18.67 -16.52 5.70
C ASN A 212 17.81 -17.32 6.70
N ILE A 213 16.52 -17.01 6.80
CA ILE A 213 15.64 -17.58 7.82
C ILE A 213 14.95 -18.85 7.37
N VAL A 214 14.55 -18.98 6.10
CA VAL A 214 13.88 -20.19 5.59
C VAL A 214 14.73 -21.46 5.81
N PRO A 215 16.05 -21.51 5.51
CA PRO A 215 16.86 -22.69 5.79
C PRO A 215 16.96 -23.02 7.28
N LEU A 216 16.98 -22.00 8.16
CA LEU A 216 17.03 -22.20 9.61
C LEU A 216 15.70 -22.74 10.13
N ALA A 217 14.59 -22.22 9.64
CA ALA A 217 13.26 -22.68 10.00
C ALA A 217 13.00 -24.11 9.51
N LEU A 218 13.42 -24.47 8.29
CA LEU A 218 13.36 -25.84 7.78
C LEU A 218 14.14 -26.82 8.64
N LYS A 219 15.32 -26.43 9.10
CA LYS A 219 16.14 -27.25 9.99
C LYS A 219 15.50 -27.49 11.36
N GLU A 220 14.73 -26.53 11.84
CA GLU A 220 14.03 -26.61 13.13
C GLU A 220 12.72 -27.42 12.98
N LEU A 221 12.01 -27.28 11.84
CA LEU A 221 10.76 -27.99 11.53
C LEU A 221 10.98 -29.47 11.15
N SER A 222 12.18 -29.85 10.72
CA SER A 222 12.54 -31.24 10.37
C SER A 222 13.17 -32.03 11.53
N ARG A 223 13.12 -31.49 12.75
CA ARG A 223 13.54 -32.15 13.97
C ARG A 223 12.37 -32.72 14.75
#